data_16480edae21e6b4a35ad7f6acb966b02
#
_entry.id   16480edae21e6b4a35ad7f6acb966b02
#
_cell.length_a   1.000
_cell.length_b   1.000
_cell.length_c   1.000
_cell.angle_alpha   90.00
_cell.angle_beta   90.00
_cell.angle_gamma   90.00
#
_symmetry.space_group_name_H-M   'P 1'
#
loop_
_entity.id
_entity.type
_entity.pdbx_description
1 polymer ?
#
loop_
_entity_poly.entity_id
_entity_poly.type
_entity_poly.pdbx_seq_one_letter_code
_entity_poly.pdbx_strand_id
1 'polypeptide(L)'
;IWTPSITVLEIQVGLRIMPAGKKQTFLSDGFEELLNRIQHRIAGFGEESARLAAGLTAERQKKGRVGELRDTMVAGIVLTHRARLATRNSSHFDDIEAVVINPWSA
;
A
#
# COMPACT_ATOMS: atom_id res chain seq x y z
N ILE A 1 -9.44 -1.30 -10.34
CA ILE A 1 -8.81 -1.14 -9.01
C ILE A 1 -7.86 -2.28 -8.76
N TRP A 2 -6.68 -1.95 -8.29
CA TRP A 2 -5.63 -2.89 -7.89
C TRP A 2 -5.26 -2.63 -6.45
N THR A 3 -4.77 -3.66 -5.76
CA THR A 3 -4.19 -3.46 -4.43
C THR A 3 -2.73 -3.90 -4.45
N PRO A 4 -1.83 -3.16 -3.77
CA PRO A 4 -0.44 -3.59 -3.65
C PRO A 4 -0.32 -4.85 -2.81
N SER A 5 0.61 -5.75 -3.16
CA SER A 5 0.87 -6.94 -2.35
C SER A 5 1.28 -6.61 -0.91
N ILE A 6 1.93 -5.45 -0.72
CA ILE A 6 2.30 -4.96 0.61
C ILE A 6 1.05 -4.70 1.47
N THR A 7 -0.01 -4.17 0.87
CA THR A 7 -1.28 -3.96 1.57
C THR A 7 -1.91 -5.29 1.98
N VAL A 8 -1.84 -6.30 1.11
CA VAL A 8 -2.30 -7.66 1.46
C VAL A 8 -1.54 -8.20 2.67
N LEU A 9 -0.22 -8.02 2.68
CA LEU A 9 0.61 -8.42 3.83
C LEU A 9 0.15 -7.73 5.11
N GLU A 10 -0.02 -6.41 5.08
CA GLU A 10 -0.39 -5.64 6.27
C GLU A 10 -1.76 -6.04 6.80
N ILE A 11 -2.74 -6.22 5.92
CA ILE A 11 -4.08 -6.63 6.31
C ILE A 11 -4.08 -8.05 6.88
N GLN A 12 -3.35 -8.97 6.25
CA GLN A 12 -3.24 -10.35 6.73
C GLN A 12 -2.57 -10.42 8.10
N VAL A 13 -1.53 -9.66 8.33
CA VAL A 13 -0.90 -9.58 9.66
C VAL A 13 -1.91 -9.10 10.70
N GLY A 14 -2.61 -8.00 10.40
CA GLY A 14 -3.62 -7.46 11.31
C GLY A 14 -4.72 -8.47 11.64
N LEU A 15 -5.21 -9.19 10.65
CA LEU A 15 -6.25 -10.20 10.85
C LEU A 15 -5.74 -11.37 11.70
N ARG A 16 -4.51 -11.84 11.45
CA ARG A 16 -3.94 -13.01 12.15
C ARG A 16 -3.61 -12.75 13.60
N ILE A 17 -3.27 -11.52 13.97
CA ILE A 17 -2.99 -11.16 15.37
C ILE A 17 -4.25 -10.81 16.16
N MET A 18 -5.40 -10.65 15.50
CA MET A 18 -6.67 -10.44 16.20
C MET A 18 -7.04 -11.68 17.02
N PRO A 19 -7.70 -11.49 18.17
CA PRO A 19 -8.27 -12.64 18.90
C PRO A 19 -9.24 -13.41 18.02
N ALA A 20 -9.19 -14.75 18.11
CA ALA A 20 -10.15 -15.60 17.41
C ALA A 20 -11.57 -15.28 17.86
N GLY A 21 -12.50 -15.25 16.92
CA GLY A 21 -13.90 -14.97 17.22
C GLY A 21 -14.66 -14.43 16.01
N LYS A 22 -15.87 -13.98 16.27
CA LYS A 22 -16.80 -13.54 15.21
C LYS A 22 -16.27 -12.33 14.44
N LYS A 23 -15.64 -11.38 15.14
CA LYS A 23 -15.10 -10.18 14.49
C LYS A 23 -13.98 -10.53 13.52
N GLN A 24 -13.05 -11.38 13.94
CA GLN A 24 -11.94 -11.83 13.08
C GLN A 24 -12.48 -12.55 11.84
N THR A 25 -13.42 -13.48 12.03
CA THR A 25 -14.02 -14.21 10.93
C THR A 25 -14.74 -13.27 9.96
N PHE A 26 -15.53 -12.35 10.49
CA PHE A 26 -16.25 -11.36 9.68
C PHE A 26 -15.29 -10.53 8.82
N LEU A 27 -14.23 -10.00 9.42
CA LEU A 27 -13.27 -9.16 8.71
C LEU A 27 -12.44 -9.98 7.69
N SER A 28 -12.07 -11.21 8.05
CA SER A 28 -11.34 -12.10 7.13
C SER A 28 -12.20 -12.44 5.90
N ASP A 29 -13.46 -12.80 6.12
CA ASP A 29 -14.38 -13.10 5.02
C ASP A 29 -14.63 -11.87 4.15
N GLY A 30 -14.77 -10.70 4.78
CA GLY A 30 -14.94 -9.44 4.05
C GLY A 30 -13.74 -9.09 3.18
N PHE A 31 -12.53 -9.35 3.67
CA PHE A 31 -11.33 -9.11 2.90
C PHE A 31 -11.23 -10.06 1.71
N GLU A 32 -11.51 -11.34 1.91
CA GLU A 32 -11.52 -12.32 0.81
C GLU A 32 -12.58 -11.97 -0.26
N GLU A 33 -13.76 -11.52 0.18
CA GLU A 33 -14.79 -11.05 -0.74
C GLU A 33 -14.32 -9.83 -1.55
N LEU A 34 -13.64 -8.88 -0.88
CA LEU A 34 -13.08 -7.72 -1.56
C LEU A 34 -12.07 -8.13 -2.63
N LEU A 35 -11.16 -9.06 -2.33
CA LEU A 35 -10.19 -9.56 -3.29
C LEU A 35 -10.88 -10.23 -4.48
N ASN A 36 -11.96 -10.97 -4.23
CA ASN A 36 -12.74 -11.58 -5.31
C ASN A 36 -13.39 -10.52 -6.21
N ARG A 37 -13.91 -9.45 -5.62
CA ARG A 37 -14.54 -8.36 -6.39
C ARG A 37 -13.56 -7.64 -7.30
N ILE A 38 -12.33 -7.48 -6.88
CA ILE A 38 -11.28 -6.90 -7.71
C ILE A 38 -10.57 -7.95 -8.58
N GLN A 39 -11.09 -9.18 -8.61
CA GLN A 39 -10.57 -10.29 -9.41
C GLN A 39 -9.10 -10.60 -9.10
N HIS A 40 -8.72 -10.49 -7.84
CA HIS A 40 -7.34 -10.68 -7.35
C HIS A 40 -6.30 -9.87 -8.12
N ARG A 41 -6.67 -8.66 -8.56
CA ARG A 41 -5.71 -7.74 -9.19
C ARG A 41 -4.78 -7.17 -8.12
N ILE A 42 -3.70 -7.86 -7.92
CA ILE A 42 -2.69 -7.55 -6.90
C ILE A 42 -1.40 -7.15 -7.61
N ALA A 43 -0.92 -5.93 -7.31
CA ALA A 43 0.33 -5.43 -7.86
C ALA A 43 1.50 -5.82 -6.96
N GLY A 44 2.42 -6.62 -7.50
CA GLY A 44 3.57 -7.10 -6.76
C GLY A 44 4.69 -6.07 -6.67
N PHE A 45 5.60 -6.29 -5.72
CA PHE A 45 6.79 -5.49 -5.54
C PHE A 45 7.96 -6.20 -6.25
N GLY A 46 8.17 -5.84 -7.51
CA GLY A 46 9.22 -6.43 -8.33
C GLY A 46 10.48 -5.56 -8.39
N GLU A 47 11.38 -5.91 -9.32
CA GLU A 47 12.66 -5.21 -9.43
C GLU A 47 12.51 -3.73 -9.76
N GLU A 48 11.64 -3.38 -10.70
CA GLU A 48 11.43 -1.97 -11.06
C GLU A 48 10.91 -1.18 -9.87
N SER A 49 9.93 -1.72 -9.14
CA SER A 49 9.40 -1.09 -7.94
C SER A 49 10.48 -0.91 -6.88
N ALA A 50 11.35 -1.91 -6.71
CA ALA A 50 12.44 -1.84 -5.76
C ALA A 50 13.44 -0.73 -6.11
N ARG A 51 13.77 -0.58 -7.40
CA ARG A 51 14.68 0.48 -7.84
C ARG A 51 14.09 1.86 -7.64
N LEU A 52 12.81 2.05 -7.95
CA LEU A 52 12.13 3.32 -7.75
C LEU A 52 11.99 3.64 -6.27
N ALA A 53 11.66 2.65 -5.44
CA ALA A 53 11.61 2.83 -3.99
C ALA A 53 12.98 3.19 -3.41
N ALA A 54 14.05 2.58 -3.92
CA ALA A 54 15.41 2.90 -3.50
C ALA A 54 15.78 4.35 -3.81
N GLY A 55 15.43 4.83 -5.02
CA GLY A 55 15.65 6.22 -5.41
C GLY A 55 14.90 7.20 -4.50
N LEU A 56 13.65 6.91 -4.22
CA LEU A 56 12.84 7.72 -3.33
C LEU A 56 13.41 7.76 -1.91
N THR A 57 13.83 6.60 -1.40
CA THR A 57 14.44 6.50 -0.08
C THR A 57 15.72 7.34 0.01
N ALA A 58 16.58 7.24 -1.00
CA ALA A 58 17.82 8.00 -1.03
C ALA A 58 17.56 9.52 -1.07
N GLU A 59 16.60 9.96 -1.86
CA GLU A 59 16.20 11.36 -1.92
C GLU A 59 15.67 11.87 -0.59
N ARG A 60 14.80 11.09 0.06
CA ARG A 60 14.24 11.43 1.36
C ARG A 60 15.33 11.55 2.43
N GLN A 61 16.28 10.62 2.44
CA GLN A 61 17.40 10.67 3.39
C GLN A 61 18.25 11.91 3.20
N LYS A 62 18.51 12.31 1.96
CA LYS A 62 19.27 13.55 1.68
C LYS A 62 18.56 14.79 2.21
N LYS A 63 17.24 14.76 2.27
CA LYS A 63 16.42 15.87 2.79
C LYS A 63 16.14 15.75 4.28
N GLY A 64 16.75 14.77 4.95
CA GLY A 64 16.51 14.53 6.38
C GLY A 64 15.14 13.94 6.69
N ARG A 65 14.46 13.42 5.69
CA ARG A 65 13.14 12.81 5.85
C ARG A 65 13.27 11.30 5.95
N VAL A 66 12.68 10.72 6.98
CA VAL A 66 12.63 9.27 7.17
C VAL A 66 11.20 8.82 6.92
N GLY A 67 11.00 8.00 5.89
CA GLY A 67 9.71 7.40 5.60
C GLY A 67 9.61 6.00 6.17
N GLU A 68 8.39 5.49 6.29
CA GLU A 68 8.16 4.10 6.65
C GLU A 68 8.45 3.21 5.43
N LEU A 69 9.16 2.09 5.66
CA LEU A 69 9.56 1.19 4.58
C LEU A 69 8.38 0.69 3.76
N ARG A 70 7.30 0.28 4.40
CA ARG A 70 6.13 -0.25 3.70
C ARG A 70 5.49 0.79 2.78
N ASP A 71 5.36 2.03 3.25
CA ASP A 71 4.85 3.13 2.44
C ASP A 71 5.75 3.40 1.24
N THR A 72 7.07 3.34 1.45
CA THR A 72 8.04 3.50 0.37
C THR A 72 7.92 2.38 -0.68
N MET A 73 7.69 1.15 -0.23
CA MET A 73 7.44 0.02 -1.14
C MET A 73 6.16 0.22 -1.94
N VAL A 74 5.09 0.67 -1.30
CA VAL A 74 3.83 1.00 -2.00
C VAL A 74 4.08 2.10 -3.04
N ALA A 75 4.83 3.14 -2.68
CA ALA A 75 5.18 4.20 -3.62
C ALA A 75 5.92 3.66 -4.84
N GLY A 76 6.85 2.74 -4.65
CA GLY A 76 7.56 2.08 -5.74
C GLY A 76 6.61 1.35 -6.70
N ILE A 77 5.63 0.64 -6.16
CA ILE A 77 4.61 -0.04 -6.96
C ILE A 77 3.76 0.97 -7.74
N VAL A 78 3.32 2.04 -7.10
CA VAL A 78 2.51 3.09 -7.73
C VAL A 78 3.27 3.74 -8.88
N LEU A 79 4.53 4.06 -8.68
CA LEU A 79 5.37 4.69 -9.70
C LEU A 79 5.65 3.74 -10.87
N THR A 80 5.88 2.45 -10.60
CA THR A 80 6.07 1.45 -11.64
C THR A 80 4.88 1.38 -12.60
N HIS A 81 3.68 1.43 -12.07
CA HIS A 81 2.45 1.30 -12.85
C HIS A 81 1.88 2.64 -13.30
N ARG A 82 2.53 3.76 -12.96
CA ARG A 82 2.02 5.12 -13.24
C ARG A 82 0.57 5.27 -12.80
N ALA A 83 0.27 4.71 -11.64
CA ALA A 83 -1.08 4.64 -11.10
C ALA A 83 -1.42 5.84 -10.22
N ARG A 84 -2.69 6.00 -9.93
CA ARG A 84 -3.15 6.88 -8.85
C ARG A 84 -3.21 6.07 -7.56
N LEU A 85 -2.93 6.72 -6.43
CA LEU A 85 -2.93 6.07 -5.12
C LEU A 85 -4.06 6.63 -4.26
N ALA A 86 -4.90 5.74 -3.73
CA ALA A 86 -5.88 6.09 -2.72
C ALA A 86 -5.38 5.61 -1.35
N THR A 87 -5.21 6.52 -0.40
CA THR A 87 -4.68 6.20 0.92
C THR A 87 -5.15 7.21 1.96
N ARG A 88 -5.29 6.77 3.21
CA ARG A 88 -5.50 7.68 4.35
C ARG A 88 -4.26 8.49 4.69
N ASN A 89 -3.09 7.94 4.40
CA ASN A 89 -1.81 8.51 4.79
C ASN A 89 -1.22 9.34 3.65
N SER A 90 -2.03 10.22 3.05
CA SER A 90 -1.63 11.00 1.87
C SER A 90 -0.35 11.81 2.10
N SER A 91 -0.12 12.28 3.33
CA SER A 91 1.11 13.02 3.67
C SER A 91 2.37 12.18 3.56
N HIS A 92 2.26 10.85 3.66
CA HIS A 92 3.41 9.95 3.50
C HIS A 92 3.86 9.83 2.04
N PHE A 93 3.05 10.32 1.10
CA PHE A 93 3.28 10.20 -0.34
C PHE A 93 3.25 11.56 -1.06
N ASP A 94 3.40 12.65 -0.33
CA ASP A 94 3.28 14.01 -0.88
C ASP A 94 4.45 14.41 -1.78
N ASP A 95 5.52 13.63 -1.78
CA ASP A 95 6.75 13.90 -2.55
C ASP A 95 6.92 12.99 -3.78
N ILE A 96 5.92 12.19 -4.12
CA ILE A 96 6.01 11.31 -5.29
C ILE A 96 5.29 11.92 -6.51
N GLU A 97 5.78 11.59 -7.70
CA GLU A 97 5.15 12.01 -8.96
C GLU A 97 3.96 11.09 -9.29
N ALA A 98 2.89 11.22 -8.52
CA ALA A 98 1.65 10.50 -8.72
C ALA A 98 0.49 11.28 -8.13
N VAL A 99 -0.71 11.03 -8.62
CA VAL A 99 -1.92 11.58 -8.01
C VAL A 99 -2.24 10.77 -6.76
N VAL A 100 -2.25 11.44 -5.61
CA VAL A 100 -2.54 10.82 -4.32
C VAL A 100 -3.86 11.39 -3.80
N ILE A 101 -4.78 10.50 -3.50
CA ILE A 101 -6.15 10.85 -3.08
C ILE A 101 -6.41 10.25 -1.72
N ASN A 102 -6.95 11.07 -0.79
CA ASN A 102 -7.49 10.54 0.46
C ASN A 102 -9.02 10.43 0.31
N PRO A 103 -9.57 9.22 0.09
CA PRO A 103 -11.00 9.07 -0.13
C PRO A 103 -11.85 9.32 1.12
N TRP A 104 -11.22 9.47 2.30
CA TRP A 104 -11.89 9.81 3.54
C TRP A 104 -11.94 11.31 3.81
N SER A 105 -11.23 12.11 3.01
CA SER A 105 -11.32 13.58 3.04
C SER A 105 -12.32 14.05 2.01
N ALA A 106 -13.29 14.81 2.42
CA ALA A 106 -14.25 15.40 1.50
C ALA A 106 -13.64 16.55 0.70
#